data_24c12d56aca4f78625c3060a80d36e3e
#
_entry.id   24c12d56aca4f78625c3060a80d36e3e
#
_cell.length_a   1.000
_cell.length_b   1.000
_cell.length_c   1.000
_cell.angle_alpha   90.00
_cell.angle_beta   90.00
_cell.angle_gamma   90.00
#
_symmetry.space_group_name_H-M   'P 1'
#
loop_
_entity.id
_entity.type
_entity.pdbx_description
1 polymer ?
#
loop_
_entity_poly.entity_id
_entity_poly.type
_entity_poly.pdbx_seq_one_letter_code
_entity_poly.pdbx_strand_id
1 'polypeptide(L)'
;MRISLASGGTAPGRTSVPKAALRACLTISLLAASGFDPLGLVVTGLAQTQPLNPAGGQPGGPPIAPKPGGPLTPSGTTYKIDAIEFSLRPDQFVEYKFRLKTGEMMVFNWKATAPVEVDFHTVPDGKPISASQTFMRGTASSGQGTYRAPYPGLHGWYWKNACKETVNIILNASGFFTEARMFSGDPVGEPMEVRDPPPPEF
;
A
#
# COMPACT_ATOMS: atom_id res chain seq x y z
N MET A 1 -10.84 6.20 -8.12
CA MET A 1 -11.69 5.21 -8.81
C MET A 1 -12.29 4.26 -7.77
N ARG A 2 -13.59 3.99 -7.87
CA ARG A 2 -14.29 3.09 -6.92
C ARG A 2 -14.68 1.82 -7.67
N ILE A 3 -14.27 0.65 -7.15
CA ILE A 3 -14.58 -0.64 -7.77
C ILE A 3 -15.42 -1.47 -6.81
N SER A 4 -16.60 -1.90 -7.29
CA SER A 4 -17.46 -2.87 -6.60
C SER A 4 -17.35 -4.22 -7.31
N LEU A 5 -16.91 -5.26 -6.60
CA LEU A 5 -16.72 -6.59 -7.18
C LEU A 5 -18.06 -7.33 -7.27
N ALA A 6 -18.44 -7.73 -8.48
CA ALA A 6 -19.62 -8.55 -8.72
C ALA A 6 -19.38 -10.03 -8.34
N SER A 7 -20.42 -10.71 -7.87
CA SER A 7 -20.34 -12.14 -7.55
C SER A 7 -20.46 -12.97 -8.83
N GLY A 8 -19.43 -13.71 -9.16
CA GLY A 8 -19.50 -14.75 -10.16
C GLY A 8 -18.91 -16.05 -9.61
N GLY A 9 -19.69 -17.15 -9.64
CA GLY A 9 -19.11 -18.47 -9.55
C GLY A 9 -19.67 -19.38 -8.46
N THR A 10 -20.45 -20.31 -8.90
CA THR A 10 -20.99 -21.52 -8.27
C THR A 10 -19.89 -22.37 -7.63
N ALA A 11 -20.11 -22.82 -6.40
CA ALA A 11 -19.22 -23.69 -5.65
C ALA A 11 -19.19 -25.12 -6.17
N PRO A 12 -18.11 -25.84 -6.03
CA PRO A 12 -18.11 -27.27 -5.80
C PRO A 12 -17.43 -27.65 -4.48
N GLY A 13 -18.09 -28.54 -3.72
CA GLY A 13 -17.42 -29.52 -2.89
C GLY A 13 -17.04 -29.11 -1.48
N ARG A 14 -17.83 -29.57 -0.51
CA ARG A 14 -17.52 -29.62 0.92
C ARG A 14 -16.20 -30.37 1.17
N THR A 15 -15.23 -29.63 1.73
CA THR A 15 -14.19 -30.23 2.58
C THR A 15 -14.28 -29.57 3.94
N SER A 16 -14.37 -30.38 4.98
CA SER A 16 -14.50 -30.02 6.38
C SER A 16 -13.29 -29.19 6.84
N VAL A 17 -13.52 -27.92 7.16
CA VAL A 17 -12.54 -27.04 7.78
C VAL A 17 -12.61 -27.22 9.30
N PRO A 18 -11.46 -27.35 10.02
CA PRO A 18 -11.44 -27.50 11.47
C PRO A 18 -12.00 -26.24 12.15
N LYS A 19 -12.83 -26.46 13.16
CA LYS A 19 -13.42 -25.45 14.04
C LYS A 19 -12.35 -24.79 14.91
N ALA A 20 -11.67 -23.76 14.37
CA ALA A 20 -10.86 -22.84 15.19
C ALA A 20 -10.49 -21.60 14.40
N ALA A 21 -11.38 -20.65 14.27
CA ALA A 21 -11.11 -19.21 14.09
C ALA A 21 -12.41 -18.42 13.96
N LEU A 22 -13.29 -18.51 14.97
CA LEU A 22 -14.32 -17.50 15.16
C LEU A 22 -13.63 -16.26 15.76
N ARG A 23 -12.89 -15.52 14.95
CA ARG A 23 -12.40 -14.20 15.35
C ARG A 23 -13.52 -13.22 15.09
N ALA A 24 -14.22 -12.85 16.17
CA ALA A 24 -15.18 -11.77 16.18
C ALA A 24 -14.48 -10.47 15.72
N CYS A 25 -15.10 -9.76 14.78
CA CYS A 25 -14.83 -8.33 14.58
C CYS A 25 -15.32 -7.59 15.82
N LEU A 26 -14.47 -7.54 16.85
CA LEU A 26 -14.77 -6.84 18.09
C LEU A 26 -14.52 -5.36 17.84
N THR A 27 -15.56 -4.56 17.81
CA THR A 27 -15.45 -3.10 17.92
C THR A 27 -15.01 -2.78 19.34
N ILE A 28 -13.72 -2.51 19.51
CA ILE A 28 -13.21 -1.98 20.78
C ILE A 28 -13.53 -0.48 20.79
N SER A 29 -14.63 -0.13 21.45
CA SER A 29 -14.88 1.24 21.88
C SER A 29 -13.93 1.55 23.03
N LEU A 30 -12.85 2.26 22.73
CA LEU A 30 -11.93 2.75 23.75
C LEU A 30 -12.58 3.96 24.45
N LEU A 31 -13.06 3.73 25.65
CA LEU A 31 -13.44 4.81 26.57
C LEU A 31 -12.15 5.52 27.00
N ALA A 32 -11.97 6.76 26.58
CA ALA A 32 -10.87 7.60 27.03
C ALA A 32 -11.07 7.98 28.49
N ALA A 33 -10.30 7.38 29.40
CA ALA A 33 -10.13 7.86 30.76
C ALA A 33 -9.09 8.98 30.74
N SER A 34 -9.54 10.20 31.01
CA SER A 34 -8.70 11.37 31.22
C SER A 34 -7.95 11.22 32.56
N GLY A 35 -6.65 10.89 32.46
CA GLY A 35 -5.71 11.00 33.57
C GLY A 35 -4.95 12.31 33.49
N PHE A 36 -5.18 13.18 34.48
CA PHE A 36 -4.39 14.39 34.72
C PHE A 36 -3.00 14.00 35.24
N ASP A 37 -1.95 14.37 34.55
CA ASP A 37 -0.58 14.37 35.07
C ASP A 37 -0.19 15.81 35.47
N PRO A 38 0.08 16.08 36.77
CA PRO A 38 0.54 17.37 37.22
C PRO A 38 2.07 17.40 37.38
N LEU A 39 2.82 17.40 36.32
CA LEU A 39 4.24 17.83 36.38
C LEU A 39 4.62 18.43 35.00
N GLY A 40 4.48 19.76 34.95
CA GLY A 40 4.88 20.54 33.80
C GLY A 40 6.39 20.50 33.57
N LEU A 41 6.82 19.79 32.55
CA LEU A 41 8.14 19.98 31.97
C LEU A 41 7.98 20.80 30.68
N VAL A 42 8.17 22.10 30.79
CA VAL A 42 8.24 22.99 29.62
C VAL A 42 9.60 22.74 28.95
N VAL A 43 9.59 21.91 27.92
CA VAL A 43 10.73 21.82 26.99
C VAL A 43 10.60 22.97 26.01
N THR A 44 11.28 24.08 26.28
CA THR A 44 11.52 25.15 25.30
C THR A 44 12.47 24.64 24.23
N GLY A 45 11.92 23.98 23.22
CA GLY A 45 12.64 23.70 21.97
C GLY A 45 12.84 25.02 21.23
N LEU A 46 14.08 25.52 21.21
CA LEU A 46 14.49 26.60 20.31
C LEU A 46 14.33 26.08 18.88
N ALA A 47 13.23 26.43 18.23
CA ALA A 47 13.10 26.30 16.79
C ALA A 47 14.15 27.20 16.15
N GLN A 48 15.24 26.62 15.67
CA GLN A 48 16.15 27.31 14.75
C GLN A 48 15.40 27.51 13.43
N THR A 49 14.80 28.69 13.28
CA THR A 49 14.39 29.17 11.96
C THR A 49 15.64 29.47 11.16
N GLN A 50 16.07 28.51 10.35
CA GLN A 50 17.03 28.85 9.29
C GLN A 50 16.33 29.82 8.33
N PRO A 51 16.95 30.96 8.01
CA PRO A 51 16.41 31.86 7.00
C PRO A 51 16.33 31.06 5.68
N LEU A 52 15.13 30.99 5.10
CA LEU A 52 14.94 30.56 3.72
C LEU A 52 15.76 31.51 2.85
N ASN A 53 16.87 31.03 2.36
CA ASN A 53 17.64 31.72 1.34
C ASN A 53 16.74 31.83 0.11
N PRO A 54 16.34 33.03 -0.36
CA PRO A 54 15.61 33.14 -1.62
C PRO A 54 16.62 32.80 -2.70
N ALA A 55 16.74 31.54 -3.05
CA ALA A 55 17.50 31.10 -4.18
C ALA A 55 16.83 31.68 -5.44
N GLY A 56 17.35 32.79 -5.88
CA GLY A 56 17.14 33.29 -7.22
C GLY A 56 17.53 32.15 -8.17
N GLY A 57 16.54 31.46 -8.75
CA GLY A 57 16.78 30.43 -9.72
C GLY A 57 17.55 30.98 -10.89
N GLN A 58 18.82 30.60 -11.04
CA GLN A 58 19.54 30.77 -12.30
C GLN A 58 18.87 29.86 -13.32
N PRO A 59 18.30 30.40 -14.42
CA PRO A 59 17.78 29.59 -15.49
C PRO A 59 18.96 28.90 -16.20
N GLY A 60 19.03 27.60 -16.20
CA GLY A 60 19.76 26.83 -17.20
C GLY A 60 21.15 26.31 -16.83
N GLY A 61 21.44 26.02 -15.57
CA GLY A 61 22.57 25.17 -15.24
C GLY A 61 22.34 23.71 -15.72
N PRO A 62 23.40 22.96 -16.09
CA PRO A 62 23.27 21.56 -16.44
C PRO A 62 22.65 20.80 -15.26
N PRO A 63 21.86 19.71 -15.50
CA PRO A 63 21.27 18.92 -14.43
C PRO A 63 22.35 18.49 -13.42
N ILE A 64 22.10 18.74 -12.14
CA ILE A 64 23.02 18.33 -11.08
C ILE A 64 22.97 16.79 -10.99
N ALA A 65 24.06 16.15 -11.42
CA ALA A 65 24.17 14.69 -11.28
C ALA A 65 24.29 14.31 -9.80
N PRO A 66 23.55 13.27 -9.35
CA PRO A 66 23.66 12.78 -7.99
C PRO A 66 25.08 12.32 -7.67
N LYS A 67 25.56 12.62 -6.46
CA LYS A 67 26.85 12.12 -6.00
C LYS A 67 26.79 10.58 -5.90
N PRO A 68 27.75 9.83 -6.50
CA PRO A 68 27.82 8.38 -6.33
C PRO A 68 27.83 7.97 -4.85
N GLY A 69 26.96 7.03 -4.47
CA GLY A 69 26.83 6.59 -3.08
C GLY A 69 26.11 7.56 -2.13
N GLY A 70 25.54 8.66 -2.66
CA GLY A 70 24.70 9.59 -1.89
C GLY A 70 23.28 9.04 -1.64
N PRO A 71 22.45 9.77 -0.86
CA PRO A 71 21.07 9.38 -0.55
C PRO A 71 20.13 9.47 -1.77
N LEU A 72 20.53 10.15 -2.86
CA LEU A 72 19.77 10.27 -4.10
C LEU A 72 20.10 9.12 -5.03
N THR A 73 19.07 8.34 -5.38
CA THR A 73 19.17 7.25 -6.37
C THR A 73 18.22 7.56 -7.51
N PRO A 74 18.74 7.99 -8.69
CA PRO A 74 17.89 8.17 -9.86
C PRO A 74 17.21 6.86 -10.26
N SER A 75 15.95 6.93 -10.69
CA SER A 75 15.23 5.81 -11.28
C SER A 75 15.15 5.99 -12.79
N GLY A 76 15.31 4.89 -13.54
CA GLY A 76 15.02 4.86 -14.97
C GLY A 76 13.53 4.69 -15.28
N THR A 77 12.69 4.47 -14.29
CA THR A 77 11.23 4.36 -14.40
C THR A 77 10.58 5.67 -14.01
N THR A 78 9.59 6.11 -14.78
CA THR A 78 8.81 7.31 -14.47
C THR A 78 8.07 7.13 -13.16
N TYR A 79 8.05 8.18 -12.34
CA TYR A 79 7.26 8.23 -11.11
C TYR A 79 5.76 8.25 -11.42
N LYS A 80 5.00 7.40 -10.74
CA LYS A 80 3.55 7.26 -10.91
C LYS A 80 2.84 7.39 -9.57
N ILE A 81 1.54 7.69 -9.65
CA ILE A 81 0.63 7.71 -8.51
C ILE A 81 -0.58 6.83 -8.82
N ASP A 82 -1.14 6.25 -7.77
CA ASP A 82 -2.38 5.48 -7.83
C ASP A 82 -3.22 5.70 -6.57
N ALA A 83 -4.53 5.77 -6.75
CA ALA A 83 -5.51 5.88 -5.67
C ALA A 83 -6.75 5.08 -6.05
N ILE A 84 -7.04 4.03 -5.30
CA ILE A 84 -8.12 3.08 -5.59
C ILE A 84 -8.90 2.71 -4.34
N GLU A 85 -10.19 2.45 -4.52
CA GLU A 85 -11.09 1.99 -3.48
C GLU A 85 -11.68 0.63 -3.86
N PHE A 86 -11.67 -0.31 -2.91
CA PHE A 86 -12.29 -1.63 -3.01
C PHE A 86 -13.45 -1.74 -2.03
N SER A 87 -14.50 -2.46 -2.44
CA SER A 87 -15.63 -2.80 -1.60
C SER A 87 -15.75 -4.32 -1.56
N LEU A 88 -15.38 -4.93 -0.44
CA LEU A 88 -15.35 -6.37 -0.24
C LEU A 88 -16.54 -6.81 0.59
N ARG A 89 -17.43 -7.63 0.03
CA ARG A 89 -18.48 -8.32 0.78
C ARG A 89 -17.87 -9.40 1.69
N PRO A 90 -18.63 -9.95 2.64
CA PRO A 90 -18.16 -11.08 3.44
C PRO A 90 -17.52 -12.18 2.58
N ASP A 91 -16.38 -12.70 3.05
CA ASP A 91 -15.55 -13.73 2.41
C ASP A 91 -14.92 -13.37 1.06
N GLN A 92 -15.16 -12.17 0.54
CA GLN A 92 -14.50 -11.70 -0.67
C GLN A 92 -13.05 -11.30 -0.40
N PHE A 93 -12.24 -11.43 -1.44
CA PHE A 93 -10.84 -10.99 -1.47
C PHE A 93 -10.53 -10.20 -2.73
N VAL A 94 -9.44 -9.49 -2.70
CA VAL A 94 -8.80 -8.83 -3.85
C VAL A 94 -7.29 -8.86 -3.66
N GLU A 95 -6.56 -9.10 -4.76
CA GLU A 95 -5.14 -8.77 -4.82
C GLU A 95 -4.95 -7.54 -5.69
N TYR A 96 -4.06 -6.63 -5.25
CA TYR A 96 -3.68 -5.45 -6.01
C TYR A 96 -2.18 -5.28 -5.98
N LYS A 97 -1.56 -5.32 -7.14
CA LYS A 97 -0.11 -5.41 -7.27
C LYS A 97 0.43 -4.41 -8.27
N PHE A 98 1.64 -3.94 -8.02
CA PHE A 98 2.40 -3.02 -8.85
C PHE A 98 3.62 -3.71 -9.44
N ARG A 99 3.90 -3.46 -10.72
CA ARG A 99 5.11 -3.94 -11.36
C ARG A 99 6.29 -3.03 -11.04
N LEU A 100 7.27 -3.62 -10.36
CA LEU A 100 8.51 -2.97 -9.95
C LEU A 100 9.71 -3.76 -10.47
N LYS A 101 10.77 -3.04 -10.86
CA LYS A 101 12.09 -3.63 -11.13
C LYS A 101 12.90 -3.69 -9.83
N THR A 102 13.99 -4.44 -9.86
CA THR A 102 14.92 -4.50 -8.71
C THR A 102 15.36 -3.10 -8.27
N GLY A 103 15.24 -2.82 -6.98
CA GLY A 103 15.65 -1.56 -6.36
C GLY A 103 14.65 -0.42 -6.48
N GLU A 104 13.62 -0.54 -7.33
CA GLU A 104 12.56 0.46 -7.41
C GLU A 104 11.75 0.51 -6.12
N MET A 105 11.21 1.69 -5.85
CA MET A 105 10.55 1.99 -4.59
C MET A 105 9.13 2.50 -4.81
N MET A 106 8.26 2.19 -3.86
CA MET A 106 6.97 2.86 -3.69
C MET A 106 6.77 3.28 -2.23
N VAL A 107 6.01 4.35 -2.05
CA VAL A 107 5.43 4.79 -0.78
C VAL A 107 3.95 4.48 -0.83
N PHE A 108 3.39 4.01 0.28
CA PHE A 108 1.98 3.64 0.31
C PHE A 108 1.32 3.96 1.65
N ASN A 109 0.02 4.13 1.59
CA ASN A 109 -0.87 4.02 2.73
C ASN A 109 -2.19 3.37 2.28
N TRP A 110 -2.77 2.57 3.18
CA TRP A 110 -4.10 2.04 2.98
C TRP A 110 -4.88 2.04 4.29
N LYS A 111 -6.21 2.11 4.19
CA LYS A 111 -7.12 2.06 5.31
C LYS A 111 -8.37 1.28 4.94
N ALA A 112 -8.83 0.43 5.86
CA ALA A 112 -10.08 -0.32 5.76
C ALA A 112 -11.07 0.13 6.84
N THR A 113 -12.37 0.01 6.55
CA THR A 113 -13.45 0.33 7.50
C THR A 113 -13.57 -0.66 8.66
N ALA A 114 -12.98 -1.86 8.53
CA ALA A 114 -12.85 -2.87 9.57
C ALA A 114 -11.57 -3.68 9.34
N PRO A 115 -11.08 -4.45 10.34
CA PRO A 115 -9.92 -5.32 10.15
C PRO A 115 -10.12 -6.34 9.05
N VAL A 116 -9.11 -6.49 8.18
CA VAL A 116 -9.05 -7.47 7.08
C VAL A 116 -7.83 -8.38 7.24
N GLU A 117 -7.91 -9.59 6.75
CA GLU A 117 -6.72 -10.40 6.54
C GLU A 117 -5.88 -9.75 5.45
N VAL A 118 -4.59 -9.55 5.69
CA VAL A 118 -3.67 -8.90 4.76
C VAL A 118 -2.42 -9.74 4.56
N ASP A 119 -1.97 -9.84 3.31
CA ASP A 119 -0.71 -10.46 2.93
C ASP A 119 -0.03 -9.58 1.87
N PHE A 120 1.13 -9.01 2.19
CA PHE A 120 1.96 -8.33 1.21
C PHE A 120 2.99 -9.30 0.66
N HIS A 121 2.84 -9.65 -0.61
CA HIS A 121 3.67 -10.68 -1.24
C HIS A 121 3.95 -10.39 -2.71
N THR A 122 4.82 -11.20 -3.30
CA THR A 122 5.15 -11.13 -4.73
C THR A 122 5.49 -12.51 -5.28
N VAL A 123 5.34 -12.65 -6.58
CA VAL A 123 5.94 -13.74 -7.38
C VAL A 123 7.01 -13.10 -8.27
N PRO A 124 8.29 -13.51 -8.16
CA PRO A 124 9.33 -13.02 -9.06
C PRO A 124 9.02 -13.34 -10.53
N ASP A 125 9.36 -12.42 -11.42
CA ASP A 125 9.15 -12.62 -12.87
C ASP A 125 9.81 -13.91 -13.35
N GLY A 126 9.10 -14.65 -14.22
CA GLY A 126 9.53 -15.93 -14.76
C GLY A 126 9.56 -17.10 -13.77
N LYS A 127 9.04 -16.92 -12.55
CA LYS A 127 8.93 -17.99 -11.54
C LYS A 127 7.47 -18.46 -11.41
N PRO A 128 7.27 -19.74 -11.03
CA PRO A 128 5.93 -20.24 -10.75
C PRO A 128 5.35 -19.60 -9.47
N ILE A 129 4.03 -19.63 -9.33
CA ILE A 129 3.32 -19.07 -8.14
C ILE A 129 3.80 -19.69 -6.82
N SER A 130 4.30 -20.92 -6.85
CA SER A 130 4.90 -21.58 -5.69
C SER A 130 6.17 -20.92 -5.18
N ALA A 131 6.79 -20.03 -5.99
CA ALA A 131 7.93 -19.20 -5.59
C ALA A 131 7.51 -17.86 -4.97
N SER A 132 6.22 -17.70 -4.64
CA SER A 132 5.71 -16.51 -3.96
C SER A 132 6.44 -16.27 -2.64
N GLN A 133 6.81 -15.02 -2.40
CA GLN A 133 7.47 -14.58 -1.17
C GLN A 133 6.58 -13.59 -0.45
N THR A 134 6.24 -13.91 0.79
CA THR A 134 5.48 -13.03 1.69
C THR A 134 6.46 -12.16 2.48
N PHE A 135 6.23 -10.84 2.47
CA PHE A 135 6.98 -9.86 3.26
C PHE A 135 6.25 -9.44 4.54
N MET A 136 4.91 -9.50 4.51
CA MET A 136 4.06 -9.16 5.66
C MET A 136 2.76 -9.95 5.57
N ARG A 137 2.31 -10.50 6.70
CA ARG A 137 1.01 -11.17 6.81
C ARG A 137 0.40 -10.93 8.18
N GLY A 138 -0.92 -10.73 8.22
CA GLY A 138 -1.63 -10.54 9.49
C GLY A 138 -3.07 -10.12 9.30
N THR A 139 -3.61 -9.47 10.33
CA THR A 139 -4.93 -8.83 10.32
C THR A 139 -4.75 -7.38 10.75
N ALA A 140 -5.24 -6.44 9.94
CA ALA A 140 -5.09 -5.02 10.21
C ALA A 140 -6.24 -4.24 9.55
N SER A 141 -6.45 -2.99 9.99
CA SER A 141 -7.38 -2.04 9.37
C SER A 141 -6.67 -0.88 8.68
N SER A 142 -5.34 -0.86 8.71
CA SER A 142 -4.53 0.12 8.00
C SER A 142 -3.09 -0.33 7.88
N GLY A 143 -2.36 0.27 6.95
CA GLY A 143 -0.93 0.11 6.79
C GLY A 143 -0.34 1.29 6.02
N GLN A 144 0.92 1.62 6.31
CA GLN A 144 1.66 2.67 5.61
C GLN A 144 3.15 2.37 5.64
N GLY A 145 3.88 2.86 4.66
CA GLY A 145 5.32 2.68 4.62
C GLY A 145 5.95 2.91 3.26
N THR A 146 7.18 2.49 3.17
CA THR A 146 7.95 2.42 1.93
C THR A 146 8.31 0.97 1.64
N TYR A 147 8.34 0.62 0.38
CA TYR A 147 8.76 -0.69 -0.10
C TYR A 147 9.81 -0.53 -1.20
N ARG A 148 10.89 -1.30 -1.12
CA ARG A 148 11.91 -1.43 -2.17
C ARG A 148 11.87 -2.85 -2.71
N ALA A 149 11.65 -2.99 -4.02
CA ALA A 149 11.58 -4.29 -4.67
C ALA A 149 12.95 -5.01 -4.67
N PRO A 150 13.07 -6.22 -4.10
CA PRO A 150 14.32 -6.97 -4.10
C PRO A 150 14.63 -7.62 -5.45
N TYR A 151 13.63 -7.81 -6.30
CA TYR A 151 13.71 -8.40 -7.64
C TYR A 151 12.56 -7.89 -8.51
N PRO A 152 12.62 -8.07 -9.86
CA PRO A 152 11.53 -7.67 -10.74
C PRO A 152 10.32 -8.59 -10.55
N GLY A 153 9.11 -7.99 -10.54
CA GLY A 153 7.87 -8.73 -10.37
C GLY A 153 6.67 -7.87 -10.10
N LEU A 154 5.53 -8.53 -9.83
CA LEU A 154 4.30 -7.91 -9.34
C LEU A 154 4.27 -7.99 -7.82
N HIS A 155 4.42 -6.85 -7.15
CA HIS A 155 4.50 -6.69 -5.70
C HIS A 155 3.25 -6.00 -5.18
N GLY A 156 2.63 -6.53 -4.12
CA GLY A 156 1.44 -5.88 -3.57
C GLY A 156 0.69 -6.71 -2.57
N TRP A 157 -0.55 -6.33 -2.37
CA TRP A 157 -1.39 -6.82 -1.30
C TRP A 157 -2.42 -7.82 -1.81
N TYR A 158 -2.69 -8.79 -0.96
CA TYR A 158 -3.92 -9.54 -0.88
C TYR A 158 -4.66 -9.06 0.36
N TRP A 159 -5.95 -8.69 0.20
CA TRP A 159 -6.85 -8.41 1.30
C TRP A 159 -8.06 -9.32 1.21
N LYS A 160 -8.47 -9.87 2.36
CA LYS A 160 -9.70 -10.65 2.47
C LYS A 160 -10.56 -10.11 3.60
N ASN A 161 -11.84 -9.95 3.31
CA ASN A 161 -12.83 -9.58 4.31
C ASN A 161 -13.32 -10.85 5.05
N ALA A 162 -12.90 -11.01 6.31
CA ALA A 162 -13.36 -12.06 7.21
C ALA A 162 -14.51 -11.60 8.13
N CYS A 163 -15.01 -10.37 7.95
CA CYS A 163 -16.15 -9.83 8.69
C CYS A 163 -17.48 -10.22 8.04
N LYS A 164 -18.57 -10.04 8.79
CA LYS A 164 -19.95 -10.31 8.30
C LYS A 164 -20.53 -9.17 7.47
N GLU A 165 -19.96 -7.98 7.58
CA GLU A 165 -20.37 -6.77 6.88
C GLU A 165 -19.41 -6.44 5.74
N THR A 166 -19.87 -5.62 4.80
CA THR A 166 -19.00 -5.11 3.73
C THR A 166 -17.89 -4.22 4.29
N VAL A 167 -16.67 -4.47 3.87
CA VAL A 167 -15.49 -3.67 4.23
C VAL A 167 -15.01 -2.90 3.01
N ASN A 168 -14.85 -1.59 3.17
CA ASN A 168 -14.24 -0.74 2.16
C ASN A 168 -12.76 -0.52 2.49
N ILE A 169 -11.92 -0.57 1.46
CA ILE A 169 -10.47 -0.39 1.56
C ILE A 169 -10.07 0.71 0.57
N ILE A 170 -9.34 1.72 1.05
CA ILE A 170 -8.73 2.76 0.21
C ILE A 170 -7.22 2.54 0.23
N LEU A 171 -6.61 2.43 -0.94
CA LEU A 171 -5.17 2.39 -1.14
C LEU A 171 -4.73 3.64 -1.89
N ASN A 172 -3.68 4.28 -1.39
CA ASN A 172 -2.89 5.26 -2.12
C ASN A 172 -1.46 4.76 -2.23
N ALA A 173 -0.91 4.79 -3.42
CA ALA A 173 0.46 4.43 -3.71
C ALA A 173 1.11 5.44 -4.63
N SER A 174 2.40 5.65 -4.45
CA SER A 174 3.21 6.49 -5.33
C SER A 174 4.62 5.94 -5.40
N GLY A 175 5.22 5.95 -6.59
CA GLY A 175 6.54 5.35 -6.76
C GLY A 175 6.93 5.09 -8.20
N PHE A 176 7.95 4.26 -8.38
CA PHE A 176 8.55 3.96 -9.68
C PHE A 176 8.02 2.64 -10.25
N PHE A 177 6.70 2.49 -10.33
CA PHE A 177 6.05 1.32 -10.93
C PHE A 177 5.54 1.64 -12.34
N THR A 178 5.46 0.60 -13.20
CA THR A 178 5.07 0.76 -14.61
C THR A 178 3.62 0.42 -14.88
N GLU A 179 3.03 -0.46 -14.06
CA GLU A 179 1.63 -0.88 -14.17
C GLU A 179 1.09 -1.28 -12.80
N ALA A 180 -0.23 -1.32 -12.68
CA ALA A 180 -0.92 -2.00 -11.59
C ALA A 180 -1.80 -3.12 -12.16
N ARG A 181 -2.04 -4.17 -11.37
CA ARG A 181 -2.95 -5.27 -11.70
C ARG A 181 -3.84 -5.63 -10.53
N MET A 182 -5.10 -5.88 -10.84
CA MET A 182 -6.09 -6.38 -9.89
C MET A 182 -6.41 -7.85 -10.18
N PHE A 183 -6.44 -8.69 -9.13
CA PHE A 183 -6.80 -10.09 -9.20
C PHE A 183 -7.98 -10.35 -8.24
N SER A 184 -9.06 -10.88 -8.79
CA SER A 184 -10.27 -11.26 -8.05
C SER A 184 -10.69 -12.70 -8.35
N GLY A 185 -9.69 -13.56 -8.59
CA GLY A 185 -9.84 -14.97 -8.95
C GLY A 185 -9.31 -15.34 -10.33
N ASP A 186 -9.05 -14.38 -11.20
CA ASP A 186 -8.38 -14.60 -12.49
C ASP A 186 -6.85 -14.60 -12.27
N PRO A 187 -6.11 -15.64 -12.71
CA PRO A 187 -4.66 -15.72 -12.55
C PRO A 187 -3.87 -14.72 -13.42
N VAL A 188 -4.46 -14.19 -14.48
CA VAL A 188 -3.80 -13.19 -15.35
C VAL A 188 -3.88 -11.79 -14.73
N GLY A 189 -4.95 -11.51 -14.01
CA GLY A 189 -5.24 -10.20 -13.44
C GLY A 189 -5.64 -9.15 -14.48
N GLU A 190 -6.51 -8.23 -14.06
CA GLU A 190 -6.98 -7.11 -14.86
C GLU A 190 -5.95 -5.97 -14.79
N PRO A 191 -5.48 -5.42 -15.93
CA PRO A 191 -4.61 -4.25 -15.92
C PRO A 191 -5.37 -3.02 -15.42
N MET A 192 -4.73 -2.27 -14.52
CA MET A 192 -5.27 -1.06 -13.93
C MET A 192 -4.46 0.14 -14.38
N GLU A 193 -5.15 1.27 -14.60
CA GLU A 193 -4.51 2.52 -14.98
C GLU A 193 -3.74 3.12 -13.81
N VAL A 194 -2.47 3.44 -14.04
CA VAL A 194 -1.63 4.24 -13.15
C VAL A 194 -1.39 5.61 -13.78
N ARG A 195 -1.36 6.67 -12.98
CA ARG A 195 -1.33 8.05 -13.44
C ARG A 195 0.02 8.71 -13.25
N ASP A 196 0.34 9.67 -14.11
CA ASP A 196 1.40 10.62 -13.85
C ASP A 196 0.99 11.55 -12.69
N PRO A 197 1.95 12.01 -11.87
CA PRO A 197 1.66 13.04 -10.88
C PRO A 197 1.21 14.32 -11.60
N PRO A 198 0.38 15.15 -10.95
CA PRO A 198 0.04 16.45 -11.51
C PRO A 198 1.31 17.27 -11.70
N PRO A 199 1.35 18.15 -12.71
CA PRO A 199 2.47 19.07 -12.87
C PRO A 199 2.60 19.95 -11.61
N PRO A 200 3.84 20.33 -11.22
CA PRO A 200 4.00 21.26 -10.12
C PRO A 200 3.31 22.58 -10.41
N GLU A 201 2.54 23.07 -9.44
CA GLU A 201 1.98 24.42 -9.49
C GLU A 201 3.05 25.41 -8.98
N PHE A 202 3.36 26.42 -9.81
CA PHE A 202 4.31 27.49 -9.50
C PHE A 202 3.57 28.82 -9.34
#